data_d08b70202e3177c8cd056913c9dbfd8e
#
_entry.id   d08b70202e3177c8cd056913c9dbfd8e
#
_cell.length_a   1.000
_cell.length_b   1.000
_cell.length_c   1.000
_cell.angle_alpha   90.00
_cell.angle_beta   90.00
_cell.angle_gamma   90.00
#
_symmetry.space_group_name_H-M   'P 1'
#
loop_
_entity.id
_entity.type
_entity.pdbx_description
1 polymer ?
#
loop_
_entity_poly.entity_id
_entity_poly.type
_entity_poly.pdbx_seq_one_letter_code
_entity_poly.pdbx_strand_id
1 'polypeptide(L)'
;INTANPSPNSVNSSEFCAKYERNIAETYDVLEIIANGPMFDVSDYISGAKKMKIDVYSPAVGIPIQITLEDSTTATPTNYPTGRHSEYIGVTTVANQWETVELVFNGQPDPSLSNVGITSIILLFNPATNTDDTYYFDNLMGPEVNGPCNGFISNPQSDFQDWDCNWNINFGYMSGQLLQSYNPAVGSVNTSKYSAKYT
;
A
#
# COMPACT_ATOMS: atom_id res chain seq x y z
N ILE A 1 3.59 4.54 -10.01
CA ILE A 1 3.34 5.78 -10.80
C ILE A 1 1.84 6.03 -10.78
N ASN A 2 1.41 7.27 -10.52
CA ASN A 2 0.02 7.66 -10.70
C ASN A 2 -0.32 7.66 -12.21
N THR A 3 -1.42 7.03 -12.60
CA THR A 3 -1.83 6.87 -13.99
C THR A 3 -3.36 6.92 -14.12
N ALA A 4 -3.85 7.11 -15.34
CA ALA A 4 -5.28 6.98 -15.59
C ALA A 4 -5.76 5.56 -15.26
N ASN A 5 -6.92 5.47 -14.64
CA ASN A 5 -7.55 4.19 -14.33
C ASN A 5 -7.82 3.42 -15.65
N PRO A 6 -7.30 2.18 -15.78
CA PRO A 6 -7.42 1.43 -17.04
C PRO A 6 -8.85 1.02 -17.39
N SER A 7 -9.74 0.93 -16.39
CA SER A 7 -11.11 0.44 -16.59
C SER A 7 -12.02 0.82 -15.42
N PRO A 8 -12.42 2.10 -15.27
CA PRO A 8 -13.28 2.52 -14.18
C PRO A 8 -14.60 1.72 -14.14
N ASN A 9 -14.98 1.25 -12.95
CA ASN A 9 -16.21 0.46 -12.74
C ASN A 9 -16.83 0.75 -11.36
N SER A 10 -17.79 -0.07 -10.92
CA SER A 10 -18.44 0.09 -9.62
C SER A 10 -17.55 -0.28 -8.41
N VAL A 11 -16.45 -1.02 -8.60
CA VAL A 11 -15.47 -1.32 -7.57
C VAL A 11 -14.50 -0.16 -7.42
N ASN A 12 -13.93 0.30 -8.53
CA ASN A 12 -13.06 1.46 -8.56
C ASN A 12 -13.52 2.43 -9.66
N SER A 13 -14.10 3.55 -9.22
CA SER A 13 -14.58 4.62 -10.11
C SER A 13 -13.61 5.81 -10.19
N SER A 14 -12.45 5.73 -9.53
CA SER A 14 -11.43 6.78 -9.55
C SER A 14 -10.98 7.08 -10.97
N GLU A 15 -10.70 8.34 -11.27
CA GLU A 15 -10.12 8.77 -12.55
C GLU A 15 -8.65 8.30 -12.69
N PHE A 16 -7.95 8.25 -11.56
CA PHE A 16 -6.53 7.86 -11.47
C PHE A 16 -6.36 6.74 -10.46
N CYS A 17 -5.28 5.98 -10.64
CA CYS A 17 -4.87 4.90 -9.74
C CYS A 17 -3.34 4.77 -9.73
N ALA A 18 -2.81 3.96 -8.84
CA ALA A 18 -1.40 3.60 -8.86
C ALA A 18 -1.14 2.50 -9.91
N LYS A 19 -0.06 2.64 -10.66
CA LYS A 19 0.48 1.60 -11.55
C LYS A 19 1.77 1.06 -10.96
N TYR A 20 1.91 -0.24 -10.91
CA TYR A 20 3.09 -0.94 -10.49
C TYR A 20 3.52 -1.94 -11.56
N GLU A 21 4.76 -1.82 -12.03
CA GLU A 21 5.40 -2.72 -12.97
C GLU A 21 6.47 -3.48 -12.20
N ARG A 22 6.32 -4.81 -12.11
CA ARG A 22 7.29 -5.64 -11.41
C ARG A 22 8.64 -5.65 -12.12
N ASN A 23 9.69 -5.69 -11.32
CA ASN A 23 11.05 -5.93 -11.82
C ASN A 23 11.29 -7.44 -11.94
N ILE A 24 11.39 -7.95 -13.14
CA ILE A 24 11.62 -9.37 -13.42
C ILE A 24 12.93 -9.91 -12.79
N ALA A 25 13.89 -9.03 -12.47
CA ALA A 25 15.13 -9.44 -11.82
C ALA A 25 14.95 -9.73 -10.33
N GLU A 26 13.85 -9.29 -9.73
CA GLU A 26 13.59 -9.38 -8.28
C GLU A 26 12.50 -10.39 -7.98
N THR A 27 12.82 -11.44 -7.23
CA THR A 27 11.85 -12.45 -6.78
C THR A 27 10.85 -11.86 -5.77
N TYR A 28 11.33 -10.94 -4.92
CA TYR A 28 10.54 -10.18 -3.94
C TYR A 28 10.66 -8.69 -4.25
N ASP A 29 10.02 -8.28 -5.33
CA ASP A 29 9.93 -6.88 -5.70
C ASP A 29 8.87 -6.19 -4.81
N VAL A 30 9.27 -5.15 -4.09
CA VAL A 30 8.48 -4.55 -3.01
C VAL A 30 8.13 -3.09 -3.28
N LEU A 31 6.95 -2.71 -2.84
CA LEU A 31 6.53 -1.32 -2.71
C LEU A 31 6.42 -0.98 -1.22
N GLU A 32 7.28 -0.09 -0.74
CA GLU A 32 7.25 0.38 0.63
C GLU A 32 6.41 1.65 0.75
N ILE A 33 5.50 1.64 1.72
CA ILE A 33 4.65 2.79 2.09
C ILE A 33 4.97 3.13 3.54
N ILE A 34 5.67 4.24 3.76
CA ILE A 34 6.04 4.71 5.10
C ILE A 34 4.91 5.58 5.66
N ALA A 35 4.41 5.21 6.83
CA ALA A 35 3.38 5.95 7.53
C ALA A 35 3.89 7.30 8.06
N ASN A 36 3.05 8.31 8.03
CA ASN A 36 3.36 9.61 8.65
C ASN A 36 3.04 9.61 10.16
N GLY A 37 3.61 8.63 10.85
CA GLY A 37 3.42 8.36 12.27
C GLY A 37 3.23 6.87 12.52
N PRO A 38 3.34 6.41 13.76
CA PRO A 38 3.14 5.01 14.10
C PRO A 38 1.66 4.63 13.95
N MET A 39 1.40 3.40 13.53
CA MET A 39 0.06 2.83 13.53
C MET A 39 -0.44 2.65 14.96
N PHE A 40 -1.76 2.75 15.16
CA PHE A 40 -2.42 2.31 16.38
C PHE A 40 -2.28 0.79 16.54
N ASP A 41 -2.84 0.25 17.61
CA ASP A 41 -2.82 -1.18 17.89
C ASP A 41 -3.38 -1.99 16.70
N VAL A 42 -2.53 -2.85 16.13
CA VAL A 42 -2.87 -3.69 14.98
C VAL A 42 -3.37 -5.10 15.36
N SER A 43 -3.57 -5.37 16.65
CA SER A 43 -4.01 -6.69 17.15
C SER A 43 -5.33 -7.17 16.53
N ASP A 44 -6.25 -6.24 16.21
CA ASP A 44 -7.51 -6.57 15.54
C ASP A 44 -7.30 -7.17 14.16
N TYR A 45 -6.24 -6.82 13.46
CA TYR A 45 -5.90 -7.37 12.15
C TYR A 45 -5.27 -8.76 12.26
N ILE A 46 -4.51 -9.02 13.33
CA ILE A 46 -3.94 -10.34 13.64
C ILE A 46 -5.06 -11.32 14.02
N SER A 47 -6.00 -10.87 14.86
CA SER A 47 -7.14 -11.69 15.29
C SER A 47 -8.18 -11.92 14.18
N GLY A 48 -8.12 -11.15 13.09
CA GLY A 48 -9.12 -11.16 12.02
C GLY A 48 -10.41 -10.40 12.33
N ALA A 49 -10.48 -9.67 13.47
CA ALA A 49 -11.61 -8.80 13.80
C ALA A 49 -11.73 -7.63 12.81
N LYS A 50 -10.58 -7.16 12.31
CA LYS A 50 -10.48 -6.23 11.18
C LYS A 50 -9.68 -6.88 10.05
N LYS A 51 -9.91 -6.43 8.83
CA LYS A 51 -9.21 -6.91 7.63
C LYS A 51 -8.69 -5.75 6.82
N MET A 52 -7.52 -5.93 6.23
CA MET A 52 -7.03 -5.04 5.21
C MET A 52 -7.68 -5.35 3.88
N LYS A 53 -7.88 -4.33 3.06
CA LYS A 53 -8.46 -4.46 1.72
C LYS A 53 -7.70 -3.55 0.76
N ILE A 54 -7.68 -3.94 -0.49
CA ILE A 54 -7.09 -3.15 -1.56
C ILE A 54 -7.88 -3.41 -2.85
N ASP A 55 -8.16 -2.37 -3.61
CA ASP A 55 -8.68 -2.55 -4.96
C ASP A 55 -7.52 -2.83 -5.90
N VAL A 56 -7.63 -3.91 -6.66
CA VAL A 56 -6.60 -4.38 -7.58
C VAL A 56 -7.17 -4.65 -8.96
N TYR A 57 -6.44 -4.24 -9.98
CA TYR A 57 -6.63 -4.67 -11.36
C TYR A 57 -5.41 -5.50 -11.75
N SER A 58 -5.61 -6.81 -11.87
CA SER A 58 -4.58 -7.79 -12.13
C SER A 58 -4.67 -8.34 -13.56
N PRO A 59 -3.55 -8.65 -14.22
CA PRO A 59 -3.58 -9.29 -15.54
C PRO A 59 -4.06 -10.75 -15.48
N ALA A 60 -4.05 -11.39 -14.31
CA ALA A 60 -4.41 -12.79 -14.15
C ALA A 60 -5.17 -13.08 -12.85
N VAL A 61 -5.88 -14.19 -12.81
CA VAL A 61 -6.48 -14.76 -11.61
C VAL A 61 -5.44 -15.56 -10.83
N GLY A 62 -5.68 -15.73 -9.50
CA GLY A 62 -4.82 -16.55 -8.67
C GLY A 62 -3.52 -15.86 -8.25
N ILE A 63 -3.40 -14.56 -8.46
CA ILE A 63 -2.23 -13.78 -8.08
C ILE A 63 -2.28 -13.47 -6.58
N PRO A 64 -1.30 -13.90 -5.79
CA PRO A 64 -1.21 -13.50 -4.39
C PRO A 64 -0.81 -12.02 -4.29
N ILE A 65 -1.54 -11.31 -3.45
CA ILE A 65 -1.21 -9.95 -2.99
C ILE A 65 -0.84 -10.08 -1.52
N GLN A 66 0.34 -9.62 -1.15
CA GLN A 66 0.81 -9.67 0.23
C GLN A 66 1.03 -8.28 0.78
N ILE A 67 0.61 -8.07 2.02
CA ILE A 67 0.98 -6.91 2.83
C ILE A 67 1.79 -7.41 4.03
N THR A 68 2.92 -6.76 4.28
CA THR A 68 3.69 -6.93 5.52
C THR A 68 3.68 -5.59 6.27
N LEU A 69 3.30 -5.63 7.54
CA LEU A 69 3.44 -4.50 8.45
C LEU A 69 4.83 -4.53 9.08
N GLU A 70 5.54 -3.41 9.03
CA GLU A 70 6.94 -3.35 9.49
C GLU A 70 7.20 -2.17 10.42
N ASP A 71 8.18 -2.37 11.30
CA ASP A 71 8.90 -1.28 11.94
C ASP A 71 10.07 -0.87 11.04
N SER A 72 9.90 0.21 10.29
CA SER A 72 10.91 0.72 9.35
C SER A 72 12.20 1.19 10.04
N THR A 73 12.22 1.29 11.36
CA THR A 73 13.44 1.65 12.11
C THR A 73 14.36 0.45 12.34
N THR A 74 13.82 -0.77 12.28
CA THR A 74 14.56 -2.02 12.52
C THR A 74 14.61 -2.93 11.29
N ALA A 75 13.61 -2.89 10.43
CA ALA A 75 13.58 -3.64 9.18
C ALA A 75 14.60 -3.11 8.16
N THR A 76 15.30 -4.02 7.51
CA THR A 76 16.21 -3.70 6.39
C THR A 76 16.01 -4.74 5.26
N PRO A 77 16.36 -4.44 4.02
CA PRO A 77 16.19 -5.40 2.92
C PRO A 77 16.84 -6.77 3.11
N THR A 78 17.81 -6.88 4.01
CA THR A 78 18.65 -8.08 4.18
C THR A 78 18.51 -8.78 5.53
N ASN A 79 17.69 -8.26 6.47
CA ASN A 79 17.61 -8.81 7.83
C ASN A 79 16.31 -9.56 8.15
N TYR A 80 15.57 -10.01 7.14
CA TYR A 80 14.37 -10.82 7.39
C TYR A 80 14.68 -11.96 8.39
N PRO A 81 13.83 -12.22 9.41
CA PRO A 81 12.50 -11.63 9.62
C PRO A 81 12.47 -10.39 10.53
N THR A 82 13.61 -9.89 10.98
CA THR A 82 13.70 -8.78 11.94
C THR A 82 12.94 -7.55 11.45
N GLY A 83 12.11 -6.98 12.30
CA GLY A 83 11.30 -5.80 12.00
C GLY A 83 9.99 -6.09 11.25
N ARG A 84 9.70 -7.34 10.83
CA ARG A 84 8.47 -7.72 10.11
C ARG A 84 7.43 -8.22 11.10
N HIS A 85 6.51 -7.32 11.45
CA HIS A 85 5.54 -7.59 12.51
C HIS A 85 4.51 -8.64 12.09
N SER A 86 3.84 -8.46 10.97
CA SER A 86 2.75 -9.36 10.55
C SER A 86 2.55 -9.33 9.04
N GLU A 87 2.16 -10.48 8.49
CA GLU A 87 1.90 -10.68 7.07
C GLU A 87 0.43 -11.01 6.83
N TYR A 88 -0.09 -10.51 5.72
CA TYR A 88 -1.48 -10.69 5.29
C TYR A 88 -1.48 -11.01 3.80
N ILE A 89 -2.29 -11.99 3.39
CA ILE A 89 -2.36 -12.43 2.00
C ILE A 89 -3.80 -12.48 1.53
N GLY A 90 -4.03 -11.97 0.33
CA GLY A 90 -5.24 -12.16 -0.46
C GLY A 90 -4.87 -12.65 -1.85
N VAL A 91 -5.84 -13.15 -2.60
CA VAL A 91 -5.61 -13.72 -3.94
C VAL A 91 -6.63 -13.13 -4.91
N THR A 92 -6.19 -12.74 -6.10
CA THR A 92 -7.08 -12.22 -7.15
C THR A 92 -7.99 -13.32 -7.70
N THR A 93 -9.24 -12.96 -7.98
CA THR A 93 -10.28 -13.89 -8.47
C THR A 93 -10.71 -13.59 -9.89
N VAL A 94 -10.43 -12.39 -10.39
CA VAL A 94 -10.71 -11.98 -11.76
C VAL A 94 -9.45 -11.45 -12.45
N ALA A 95 -9.43 -11.49 -13.77
CA ALA A 95 -8.36 -10.94 -14.59
C ALA A 95 -8.86 -9.76 -15.42
N ASN A 96 -8.03 -8.74 -15.58
CA ASN A 96 -8.33 -7.54 -16.38
C ASN A 96 -9.63 -6.83 -15.96
N GLN A 97 -9.90 -6.85 -14.67
CA GLN A 97 -11.03 -6.17 -14.03
C GLN A 97 -10.62 -5.74 -12.62
N TRP A 98 -11.23 -4.67 -12.12
CA TRP A 98 -11.10 -4.28 -10.73
C TRP A 98 -11.85 -5.22 -9.81
N GLU A 99 -11.20 -5.61 -8.73
CA GLU A 99 -11.79 -6.29 -7.60
C GLU A 99 -11.23 -5.76 -6.29
N THR A 100 -12.00 -5.82 -5.22
CA THR A 100 -11.51 -5.58 -3.87
C THR A 100 -10.97 -6.88 -3.30
N VAL A 101 -9.67 -6.97 -3.13
CA VAL A 101 -8.99 -8.11 -2.50
C VAL A 101 -8.96 -7.90 -0.99
N GLU A 102 -9.53 -8.84 -0.25
CA GLU A 102 -9.46 -8.89 1.20
C GLU A 102 -8.23 -9.71 1.60
N LEU A 103 -7.39 -9.13 2.46
CA LEU A 103 -6.16 -9.78 2.93
C LEU A 103 -6.39 -10.33 4.33
N VAL A 104 -6.06 -11.60 4.52
CA VAL A 104 -6.19 -12.32 5.79
C VAL A 104 -4.83 -12.53 6.42
N PHE A 105 -4.79 -12.54 7.75
CA PHE A 105 -3.57 -12.79 8.52
C PHE A 105 -2.93 -14.13 8.12
N ASN A 106 -1.64 -14.09 7.82
CA ASN A 106 -0.85 -15.23 7.39
C ASN A 106 0.24 -15.64 8.40
N GLY A 107 0.75 -14.69 9.19
CA GLY A 107 1.76 -14.99 10.18
C GLY A 107 2.43 -13.76 10.79
N GLN A 108 3.26 -14.00 11.80
CA GLN A 108 4.13 -13.00 12.44
C GLN A 108 5.59 -13.42 12.27
N PRO A 109 6.32 -12.89 11.28
CA PRO A 109 7.73 -13.24 11.07
C PRO A 109 8.62 -12.85 12.25
N ASP A 110 8.40 -11.67 12.85
CA ASP A 110 9.09 -11.23 14.07
C ASP A 110 8.06 -11.02 15.21
N PRO A 111 7.77 -12.07 15.98
CA PRO A 111 6.78 -12.00 17.07
C PRO A 111 7.28 -11.22 18.30
N SER A 112 8.51 -10.71 18.28
CA SER A 112 9.03 -9.86 19.36
C SER A 112 8.57 -8.42 19.28
N LEU A 113 8.02 -8.01 18.13
CA LEU A 113 7.53 -6.65 17.93
C LEU A 113 6.20 -6.40 18.64
N SER A 114 6.03 -5.18 19.09
CA SER A 114 4.78 -4.71 19.69
C SER A 114 3.71 -4.49 18.61
N ASN A 115 2.44 -4.73 18.96
CA ASN A 115 1.29 -4.41 18.11
C ASN A 115 1.09 -2.89 17.89
N VAL A 116 1.87 -2.05 18.55
CA VAL A 116 1.87 -0.60 18.39
C VAL A 116 3.25 -0.14 17.92
N GLY A 117 3.30 0.98 17.24
CA GLY A 117 4.58 1.54 16.78
C GLY A 117 5.02 1.04 15.40
N ILE A 118 4.18 0.31 14.70
CA ILE A 118 4.40 -0.08 13.30
C ILE A 118 4.42 1.18 12.44
N THR A 119 5.37 1.29 11.51
CA THR A 119 5.65 2.53 10.80
C THR A 119 5.60 2.41 9.28
N SER A 120 5.54 1.18 8.73
CA SER A 120 5.46 1.00 7.28
C SER A 120 4.61 -0.20 6.88
N ILE A 121 4.17 -0.16 5.62
CA ILE A 121 3.52 -1.25 4.90
C ILE A 121 4.43 -1.62 3.73
N ILE A 122 4.73 -2.90 3.59
CA ILE A 122 5.33 -3.46 2.40
C ILE A 122 4.23 -4.15 1.60
N LEU A 123 4.03 -3.73 0.37
CA LEU A 123 3.08 -4.31 -0.56
C LEU A 123 3.83 -5.09 -1.64
N LEU A 124 3.44 -6.34 -1.83
CA LEU A 124 4.00 -7.22 -2.85
C LEU A 124 2.87 -7.77 -3.73
N PHE A 125 3.09 -7.72 -5.04
CA PHE A 125 2.25 -8.37 -6.03
C PHE A 125 2.99 -9.61 -6.55
N ASN A 126 2.37 -10.78 -6.50
CA ASN A 126 2.92 -12.05 -6.96
C ASN A 126 4.31 -12.37 -6.36
N PRO A 127 4.48 -12.32 -5.01
CA PRO A 127 5.78 -12.58 -4.38
C PRO A 127 6.29 -14.00 -4.71
N ALA A 128 7.59 -14.20 -4.56
CA ALA A 128 8.29 -15.45 -4.86
C ALA A 128 8.27 -15.85 -6.34
N THR A 129 8.09 -14.88 -7.24
CA THR A 129 8.14 -15.09 -8.69
C THR A 129 9.02 -14.03 -9.37
N ASN A 130 9.49 -14.36 -10.57
CA ASN A 130 10.23 -13.45 -11.44
C ASN A 130 9.38 -13.17 -12.68
N THR A 131 8.49 -12.20 -12.59
CA THR A 131 7.62 -11.75 -13.69
C THR A 131 7.76 -10.24 -13.91
N ASP A 132 7.39 -9.77 -15.09
CA ASP A 132 7.33 -8.36 -15.48
C ASP A 132 5.89 -7.85 -15.57
N ASP A 133 4.98 -8.49 -14.82
CA ASP A 133 3.57 -8.17 -14.83
C ASP A 133 3.32 -6.73 -14.37
N THR A 134 2.29 -6.13 -14.94
CA THR A 134 1.77 -4.81 -14.54
C THR A 134 0.49 -4.97 -13.74
N TYR A 135 0.44 -4.30 -12.59
CA TYR A 135 -0.73 -4.21 -11.71
C TYR A 135 -1.17 -2.75 -11.58
N TYR A 136 -2.47 -2.57 -11.40
CA TYR A 136 -3.00 -1.28 -10.93
C TYR A 136 -3.67 -1.51 -9.60
N PHE A 137 -3.57 -0.54 -8.71
CA PHE A 137 -4.17 -0.65 -7.37
C PHE A 137 -4.60 0.71 -6.86
N ASP A 138 -5.54 0.67 -5.90
CA ASP A 138 -6.14 1.86 -5.30
C ASP A 138 -6.81 1.48 -3.97
N ASN A 139 -7.37 2.45 -3.25
CA ASN A 139 -8.24 2.25 -2.09
C ASN A 139 -7.67 1.26 -1.05
N LEU A 140 -6.37 1.37 -0.75
CA LEU A 140 -5.77 0.57 0.32
C LEU A 140 -6.38 0.95 1.67
N MET A 141 -7.00 -0.01 2.33
CA MET A 141 -7.62 0.12 3.66
C MET A 141 -6.87 -0.77 4.65
N GLY A 142 -6.53 -0.20 5.80
CA GLY A 142 -5.75 -0.92 6.82
C GLY A 142 -5.71 -0.19 8.17
N PRO A 143 -4.65 -0.41 8.96
CA PRO A 143 -4.50 0.20 10.27
C PRO A 143 -4.48 1.73 10.21
N GLU A 144 -5.12 2.35 11.18
CA GLU A 144 -5.07 3.79 11.38
C GLU A 144 -3.69 4.24 11.88
N VAL A 145 -3.29 5.44 11.54
CA VAL A 145 -2.01 6.04 11.95
C VAL A 145 -2.21 7.07 13.05
N ASN A 146 -1.36 7.03 14.05
CA ASN A 146 -1.31 8.05 15.10
C ASN A 146 -0.42 9.21 14.63
N GLY A 147 -0.93 10.03 13.74
CA GLY A 147 -0.26 11.18 13.14
C GLY A 147 -1.09 12.45 13.25
N PRO A 148 -0.63 13.56 12.67
CA PRO A 148 -1.36 14.82 12.67
C PRO A 148 -2.75 14.74 12.04
N CYS A 149 -3.06 13.63 11.39
CA CYS A 149 -4.33 13.37 10.74
C CYS A 149 -4.94 12.07 11.26
N ASN A 150 -5.33 12.09 12.50
CA ASN A 150 -5.94 10.95 13.19
C ASN A 150 -7.02 10.24 12.36
N GLY A 151 -6.90 8.93 12.16
CA GLY A 151 -7.94 8.10 11.57
C GLY A 151 -7.89 7.93 10.06
N PHE A 152 -6.76 8.14 9.42
CA PHE A 152 -6.70 8.35 7.98
C PHE A 152 -6.81 7.10 7.09
N ILE A 153 -6.33 5.92 7.48
CA ILE A 153 -6.47 4.71 6.64
C ILE A 153 -7.86 4.07 6.76
N SER A 154 -8.68 4.48 7.71
CA SER A 154 -10.05 3.98 7.81
C SER A 154 -11.00 4.54 6.75
N ASN A 155 -10.57 5.55 6.00
CA ASN A 155 -11.34 6.12 4.92
C ASN A 155 -10.78 5.64 3.57
N PRO A 156 -11.60 5.16 2.64
CA PRO A 156 -11.15 4.65 1.33
C PRO A 156 -10.45 5.69 0.43
N GLN A 157 -10.01 6.79 0.97
CA GLN A 157 -9.41 7.90 0.26
C GLN A 157 -7.88 7.95 0.33
N SER A 158 -7.22 6.85 0.57
CA SER A 158 -5.81 6.72 0.20
C SER A 158 -5.68 6.56 -1.33
N ASP A 159 -6.44 7.39 -2.04
CA ASP A 159 -6.50 7.42 -3.50
C ASP A 159 -5.33 8.19 -4.13
N PHE A 160 -4.20 8.33 -3.43
CA PHE A 160 -3.07 9.16 -3.85
C PHE A 160 -3.43 10.62 -4.19
N GLN A 161 -4.66 11.05 -3.93
CA GLN A 161 -5.17 12.37 -4.23
C GLN A 161 -5.21 13.26 -2.99
N ASP A 162 -5.30 12.66 -1.80
CA ASP A 162 -5.31 13.39 -0.53
C ASP A 162 -4.00 13.21 0.25
N TRP A 163 -3.05 14.09 -0.02
CA TRP A 163 -1.75 14.11 0.62
C TRP A 163 -1.71 14.98 1.88
N ASP A 164 -2.82 15.54 2.30
CA ASP A 164 -2.86 16.40 3.47
C ASP A 164 -2.60 15.64 4.78
N CYS A 165 -2.73 14.30 4.74
CA CYS A 165 -2.59 13.41 5.89
C CYS A 165 -1.67 12.20 5.66
N ASN A 166 -0.53 12.36 5.05
CA ASN A 166 0.05 11.37 4.20
C ASN A 166 1.17 10.48 4.66
N TRP A 167 1.10 9.34 4.05
CA TRP A 167 2.13 8.35 3.82
C TRP A 167 3.22 8.90 2.90
N ASN A 168 4.48 8.83 3.30
CA ASN A 168 5.60 8.97 2.37
C ASN A 168 5.73 7.67 1.59
N ILE A 169 5.30 7.67 0.35
CA ILE A 169 5.48 6.51 -0.52
C ILE A 169 6.93 6.53 -1.00
N ASN A 170 7.70 5.56 -0.54
CA ASN A 170 9.07 5.35 -1.02
C ASN A 170 9.07 4.16 -1.97
N PHE A 171 9.26 4.43 -3.25
CA PHE A 171 9.40 3.38 -4.25
C PHE A 171 10.85 2.87 -4.21
N GLY A 172 11.09 1.73 -3.58
CA GLY A 172 12.40 1.22 -3.22
C GLY A 172 13.43 1.04 -4.36
N TYR A 173 13.04 1.12 -5.62
CA TYR A 173 13.90 0.96 -6.79
C TYR A 173 13.70 2.02 -7.88
N MET A 174 13.02 3.12 -7.58
CA MET A 174 12.87 4.21 -8.56
C MET A 174 14.01 5.23 -8.42
N SER A 175 14.56 5.66 -9.53
CA SER A 175 15.64 6.64 -9.61
C SER A 175 15.22 8.09 -9.29
N GLY A 176 14.00 8.30 -8.78
CA GLY A 176 13.45 9.61 -8.44
C GLY A 176 12.92 9.65 -7.01
N GLN A 177 12.66 10.86 -6.51
CA GLN A 177 12.00 11.08 -5.23
C GLN A 177 10.57 11.56 -5.43
N LEU A 178 9.65 10.97 -4.68
CA LEU A 178 8.30 11.50 -4.55
C LEU A 178 8.27 12.41 -3.31
N LEU A 179 8.04 13.69 -3.53
CA LEU A 179 8.04 14.70 -2.47
C LEU A 179 6.63 15.26 -2.31
N GLN A 180 6.23 15.48 -1.06
CA GLN A 180 5.08 16.32 -0.79
C GLN A 180 5.41 17.76 -1.20
N SER A 181 4.53 18.39 -1.95
CA SER A 181 4.65 19.76 -2.39
C SER A 181 3.33 20.50 -2.19
N TYR A 182 3.39 21.84 -2.09
CA TYR A 182 2.15 22.59 -2.14
C TYR A 182 1.45 22.37 -3.48
N ASN A 183 0.13 22.20 -3.43
CA ASN A 183 -0.68 22.11 -4.62
C ASN A 183 -0.56 23.44 -5.42
N PRO A 184 -0.03 23.41 -6.63
CA PRO A 184 0.19 24.63 -7.41
C PRO A 184 -1.11 25.27 -7.90
N ALA A 185 -2.22 24.53 -7.86
CA ALA A 185 -3.52 25.01 -8.35
C ALA A 185 -4.66 24.39 -7.52
N VAL A 186 -4.87 24.91 -6.31
CA VAL A 186 -6.05 24.53 -5.50
C VAL A 186 -7.32 24.99 -6.20
N GLY A 187 -8.24 24.08 -6.48
CA GLY A 187 -9.48 24.36 -7.22
C GLY A 187 -10.62 23.44 -6.82
N SER A 188 -11.73 23.54 -7.53
CA SER A 188 -12.91 22.73 -7.23
C SER A 188 -12.74 21.23 -7.51
N VAL A 189 -11.76 20.86 -8.32
CA VAL A 189 -11.43 19.46 -8.64
C VAL A 189 -10.45 18.88 -7.61
N ASN A 190 -9.48 19.67 -7.21
CA ASN A 190 -8.54 19.29 -6.15
C ASN A 190 -8.45 20.42 -5.15
N THR A 191 -9.09 20.25 -4.00
CA THR A 191 -9.11 21.21 -2.90
C THR A 191 -7.96 20.99 -1.92
N SER A 192 -7.16 19.94 -2.12
CA SER A 192 -6.04 19.60 -1.25
C SER A 192 -5.00 20.71 -1.23
N LYS A 193 -4.46 20.99 -0.05
CA LYS A 193 -3.39 21.98 0.16
C LYS A 193 -2.04 21.48 -0.39
N TYR A 194 -1.87 20.18 -0.43
CA TYR A 194 -0.65 19.52 -0.87
C TYR A 194 -0.89 18.62 -2.07
N SER A 195 0.17 18.35 -2.79
CA SER A 195 0.20 17.42 -3.92
C SER A 195 1.53 16.68 -3.95
N ALA A 196 1.56 15.54 -4.62
CA ALA A 196 2.81 14.85 -4.88
C ALA A 196 3.58 15.54 -6.02
N LYS A 197 4.87 15.70 -5.82
CA LYS A 197 5.81 16.12 -6.87
C LYS A 197 6.83 15.02 -7.05
N TYR A 198 6.94 14.52 -8.27
CA TYR A 198 8.02 13.63 -8.69
C TYR A 198 9.18 14.45 -9.26
N THR A 199 10.39 14.21 -8.79
CA THR A 199 11.62 14.84 -9.29
C THR A 199 12.69 13.81 -9.58
#